data_2a7a8259dc9694d4ac95936d57dcf853
#
_entry.id   2a7a8259dc9694d4ac95936d57dcf853
#
_cell.length_a   1.000
_cell.length_b   1.000
_cell.length_c   1.000
_cell.angle_alpha   90.00
_cell.angle_beta   90.00
_cell.angle_gamma   90.00
#
_symmetry.space_group_name_H-M   'P 1'
#
loop_
_entity.id
_entity.type
_entity.pdbx_description
1 polymer ?
#
loop_
_entity_poly.entity_id
_entity_poly.type
_entity_poly.pdbx_seq_one_letter_code
_entity_poly.pdbx_strand_id
1 'polypeptide(L)'
;MMSPRISVLCATMALLVSASAFAGNLTVTEKLVKELPDSPDSVWISNPVGDVEIVGSDSPGLLATVYKTTTAPDRASLKEGSEQTVVSFEGDRNVRLIRTILPPVQKSAWASTVSYTLRVPRTAHVKVAAKYANRIRIANIMGNVTVHTFAGIIILDGVMGASIIETTNGKVLYVYRQKPSSNAQVQAVSADIDVIVPQDSNFNWIADTLRGDVLTNLPARAEFLGNAFRATVNAPGGPTLTLQTLLGTVRVLGSGLDPQVAQSVRTVVRGNPPGDLSQRSLLMRPAKRIQLPISGGAFDFSASLANVEVGEVRGWARVQVAGGEIKLGIVYGDCNVNSGGGPLDIGDIMGTLTASTDAGDVLVRSAREGGRASTAGGIIRVLYTGGPITLQSGGGDITVRQAAGSVNAETRSGDINITADPLQRTQHFQAHTLQGNISLTVGPHFAGDIDATVVTSRPDANAIRSDFTGLTIRKEQVGNKTRIHATGKINGGGDRIELIAEEGDIRISNVATSPVTVMSPP
;
A
#
# COMPACT_ATOMS: atom_id res chain seq x y z
N MET A 1 -57.77 39.97 25.60
CA MET A 1 -56.55 40.49 24.94
C MET A 1 -55.39 40.38 25.91
N MET A 2 -54.65 39.28 25.84
CA MET A 2 -53.42 39.07 26.63
C MET A 2 -52.26 39.04 25.64
N SER A 3 -51.37 40.03 25.77
CA SER A 3 -50.12 40.14 25.00
C SER A 3 -49.10 39.09 25.46
N PRO A 4 -48.43 38.39 24.58
CA PRO A 4 -47.37 37.50 24.99
C PRO A 4 -46.11 38.29 25.31
N ARG A 5 -45.64 38.17 26.56
CA ARG A 5 -44.35 38.67 27.01
C ARG A 5 -43.23 37.83 26.34
N ILE A 6 -42.47 38.42 25.44
CA ILE A 6 -41.24 37.91 24.90
C ILE A 6 -40.19 38.03 26.02
N SER A 7 -39.86 36.90 26.64
CA SER A 7 -38.71 36.82 27.56
C SER A 7 -37.42 36.73 26.73
N VAL A 8 -36.77 37.85 26.53
CA VAL A 8 -35.38 37.89 26.02
C VAL A 8 -34.48 37.45 27.16
N LEU A 9 -34.06 36.21 27.13
CA LEU A 9 -33.03 35.69 28.04
C LEU A 9 -31.68 36.25 27.58
N CYS A 10 -31.14 37.21 28.33
CA CYS A 10 -29.84 37.82 28.08
C CYS A 10 -28.73 36.79 28.29
N ALA A 11 -28.10 36.29 27.19
CA ALA A 11 -26.91 35.50 27.27
C ALA A 11 -25.74 36.36 27.78
N THR A 12 -25.10 35.93 28.85
CA THR A 12 -23.97 36.63 29.49
C THR A 12 -22.78 36.60 28.54
N MET A 13 -22.39 37.76 28.03
CA MET A 13 -21.23 37.95 27.16
C MET A 13 -20.00 38.20 28.06
N ALA A 14 -19.14 37.22 28.23
CA ALA A 14 -17.85 37.41 28.89
C ALA A 14 -16.79 37.75 27.82
N LEU A 15 -16.38 39.02 27.74
CA LEU A 15 -15.30 39.47 26.88
C LEU A 15 -13.99 39.43 27.67
N LEU A 16 -13.12 38.45 27.41
CA LEU A 16 -11.75 38.42 27.89
C LEU A 16 -10.85 38.93 26.76
N VAL A 17 -10.21 40.09 26.97
CA VAL A 17 -9.25 40.64 26.02
C VAL A 17 -7.85 40.45 26.56
N SER A 18 -7.02 39.70 25.84
CA SER A 18 -5.58 39.63 26.08
C SER A 18 -4.83 40.30 24.92
N ALA A 19 -3.90 41.18 25.24
CA ALA A 19 -3.04 41.84 24.26
C ALA A 19 -1.59 41.43 24.47
N SER A 20 -0.90 41.08 23.36
CA SER A 20 0.53 40.84 23.35
C SER A 20 1.19 41.54 22.17
N ALA A 21 2.43 41.98 22.32
CA ALA A 21 3.24 42.53 21.24
C ALA A 21 4.41 41.59 20.92
N PHE A 22 4.49 41.12 19.69
CA PHE A 22 5.60 40.30 19.20
C PHE A 22 6.13 40.87 17.89
N ALA A 23 7.42 41.15 17.83
CA ALA A 23 8.15 41.54 16.61
C ALA A 23 7.51 42.71 15.80
N GLY A 24 7.05 43.77 16.47
CA GLY A 24 6.51 44.96 15.81
C GLY A 24 5.01 44.94 15.48
N ASN A 25 4.32 43.80 15.62
CA ASN A 25 2.87 43.69 15.42
C ASN A 25 2.13 43.60 16.77
N LEU A 26 0.99 44.27 16.82
CA LEU A 26 0.05 44.21 17.95
C LEU A 26 -0.95 43.10 17.69
N THR A 27 -1.25 42.29 18.70
CA THR A 27 -2.24 41.21 18.61
C THR A 27 -3.26 41.35 19.73
N VAL A 28 -4.53 41.21 19.38
CA VAL A 28 -5.65 41.12 20.32
C VAL A 28 -6.43 39.85 20.09
N THR A 29 -6.73 39.14 21.17
CA THR A 29 -7.63 37.98 21.15
C THR A 29 -8.88 38.26 21.98
N GLU A 30 -10.02 38.15 21.34
CA GLU A 30 -11.34 38.29 21.93
C GLU A 30 -11.98 36.91 22.08
N LYS A 31 -12.53 36.64 23.25
CA LYS A 31 -13.28 35.41 23.53
C LYS A 31 -14.76 35.69 23.62
N LEU A 32 -15.54 35.03 22.78
CA LEU A 32 -17.01 35.06 22.81
C LEU A 32 -17.52 33.70 23.23
N VAL A 33 -18.39 33.64 24.22
CA VAL A 33 -19.12 32.44 24.63
C VAL A 33 -20.61 32.67 24.40
N LYS A 34 -21.26 31.79 23.65
CA LYS A 34 -22.68 31.86 23.38
C LYS A 34 -23.33 30.49 23.61
N GLU A 35 -24.36 30.52 24.42
CA GLU A 35 -25.20 29.36 24.69
C GLU A 35 -26.55 29.55 24.02
N LEU A 36 -26.99 28.52 23.30
CA LEU A 36 -28.28 28.47 22.64
C LEU A 36 -29.00 27.23 23.17
N PRO A 37 -30.10 27.39 23.93
CA PRO A 37 -30.76 26.30 24.61
C PRO A 37 -31.49 25.33 23.64
N ASP A 38 -31.83 25.83 22.46
CA ASP A 38 -32.51 25.02 21.45
C ASP A 38 -31.56 23.98 20.85
N SER A 39 -32.00 22.75 20.75
CA SER A 39 -31.28 21.68 20.07
C SER A 39 -31.49 21.82 18.55
N PRO A 40 -30.52 22.28 17.78
CA PRO A 40 -30.65 22.38 16.34
C PRO A 40 -30.57 21.01 15.68
N ASP A 41 -31.39 20.78 14.64
CA ASP A 41 -31.30 19.58 13.80
C ASP A 41 -30.04 19.59 12.93
N SER A 42 -29.59 20.80 12.54
CA SER A 42 -28.41 21.00 11.73
C SER A 42 -27.59 22.21 12.21
N VAL A 43 -26.26 22.07 12.18
CA VAL A 43 -25.31 23.14 12.48
C VAL A 43 -24.39 23.36 11.28
N TRP A 44 -24.45 24.56 10.71
CA TRP A 44 -23.65 24.96 9.56
C TRP A 44 -22.64 26.04 9.97
N ILE A 45 -21.36 25.78 9.66
CA ILE A 45 -20.28 26.69 9.99
C ILE A 45 -19.60 27.15 8.70
N SER A 46 -19.44 28.43 8.54
CA SER A 46 -18.68 29.08 7.46
C SER A 46 -17.55 29.90 8.07
N ASN A 47 -16.31 29.44 7.91
CA ASN A 47 -15.13 30.06 8.48
C ASN A 47 -14.01 30.22 7.44
N PRO A 48 -13.73 31.44 6.95
CA PRO A 48 -12.66 31.63 5.98
C PRO A 48 -11.27 31.24 6.48
N VAL A 49 -10.94 31.56 7.75
CA VAL A 49 -9.60 31.31 8.32
C VAL A 49 -9.71 31.00 9.81
N GLY A 50 -9.10 29.90 10.23
CA GLY A 50 -9.01 29.46 11.62
C GLY A 50 -9.59 28.07 11.87
N ASP A 51 -9.35 27.56 13.05
CA ASP A 51 -9.68 26.19 13.41
C ASP A 51 -11.16 26.01 13.76
N VAL A 52 -11.66 24.78 13.53
CA VAL A 52 -13.03 24.41 13.87
C VAL A 52 -13.01 23.09 14.64
N GLU A 53 -13.47 23.11 15.87
CA GLU A 53 -13.67 21.93 16.69
C GLU A 53 -15.14 21.76 17.04
N ILE A 54 -15.73 20.59 16.73
CA ILE A 54 -17.14 20.28 17.01
C ILE A 54 -17.20 18.96 17.76
N VAL A 55 -17.86 18.95 18.89
CA VAL A 55 -18.02 17.75 19.71
C VAL A 55 -19.50 17.50 19.99
N GLY A 56 -19.97 16.31 19.62
CA GLY A 56 -21.31 15.86 19.94
C GLY A 56 -21.48 15.58 21.43
N SER A 57 -22.60 16.02 21.99
CA SER A 57 -22.97 15.90 23.40
C SER A 57 -24.37 15.34 23.53
N ASP A 58 -24.63 14.64 24.62
CA ASP A 58 -25.99 14.21 25.01
C ASP A 58 -26.80 15.36 25.63
N SER A 59 -26.15 16.46 25.98
CA SER A 59 -26.82 17.65 26.48
C SER A 59 -27.58 18.36 25.35
N PRO A 60 -28.81 18.82 25.59
CA PRO A 60 -29.54 19.62 24.65
C PRO A 60 -28.86 20.98 24.44
N GLY A 61 -29.14 21.62 23.30
CA GLY A 61 -28.64 22.93 22.99
C GLY A 61 -27.26 22.95 22.33
N LEU A 62 -26.82 24.17 22.02
CA LEU A 62 -25.51 24.43 21.40
C LEU A 62 -24.74 25.43 22.29
N LEU A 63 -23.51 25.01 22.64
CA LEU A 63 -22.54 25.89 23.30
C LEU A 63 -21.41 26.21 22.33
N ALA A 64 -21.21 27.49 22.04
CA ALA A 64 -20.14 27.98 21.19
C ALA A 64 -19.14 28.81 21.99
N THR A 65 -17.87 28.42 21.91
CA THR A 65 -16.75 29.27 22.32
C THR A 65 -15.97 29.69 21.09
N VAL A 66 -15.83 30.97 20.88
CA VAL A 66 -15.19 31.54 19.71
C VAL A 66 -14.01 32.40 20.16
N TYR A 67 -12.86 32.20 19.54
CA TYR A 67 -11.67 33.02 19.72
C TYR A 67 -11.40 33.77 18.42
N LYS A 68 -11.52 35.11 18.48
CA LYS A 68 -11.19 36.00 17.38
C LYS A 68 -9.85 36.66 17.68
N THR A 69 -8.83 36.36 16.89
CA THR A 69 -7.48 36.87 17.02
C THR A 69 -7.18 37.82 15.86
N THR A 70 -6.93 39.08 16.15
CA THR A 70 -6.57 40.10 15.16
C THR A 70 -5.16 40.59 15.40
N THR A 71 -4.36 40.67 14.33
CA THR A 71 -2.97 41.14 14.35
C THR A 71 -2.80 42.29 13.35
N ALA A 72 -2.13 43.35 13.76
CA ALA A 72 -1.89 44.51 12.91
C ALA A 72 -0.62 45.27 13.35
N PRO A 73 0.01 46.08 12.46
CA PRO A 73 1.22 46.83 12.77
C PRO A 73 0.95 48.02 13.72
N ASP A 74 -0.25 48.54 13.78
CA ASP A 74 -0.62 49.67 14.58
C ASP A 74 -2.01 49.53 15.23
N ARG A 75 -2.32 50.41 16.20
CA ARG A 75 -3.57 50.33 16.96
C ARG A 75 -4.81 50.67 16.12
N ALA A 76 -4.70 51.54 15.12
CA ALA A 76 -5.84 51.90 14.29
C ALA A 76 -6.25 50.74 13.39
N SER A 77 -5.29 50.13 12.71
CA SER A 77 -5.49 48.93 11.90
C SER A 77 -5.96 47.71 12.74
N LEU A 78 -5.45 47.59 13.97
CA LEU A 78 -5.90 46.55 14.90
C LEU A 78 -7.37 46.70 15.27
N LYS A 79 -7.80 47.94 15.59
CA LYS A 79 -9.19 48.25 15.91
C LYS A 79 -10.09 48.00 14.70
N GLU A 80 -9.69 48.48 13.52
CA GLU A 80 -10.44 48.29 12.27
C GLU A 80 -10.62 46.80 11.99
N GLY A 81 -9.57 45.99 12.06
CA GLY A 81 -9.63 44.53 11.82
C GLY A 81 -10.51 43.79 12.81
N SER A 82 -10.46 44.18 14.10
CA SER A 82 -11.35 43.64 15.12
C SER A 82 -12.82 43.99 14.87
N GLU A 83 -13.15 45.24 14.51
CA GLU A 83 -14.51 45.68 14.24
C GLU A 83 -15.08 45.09 12.93
N GLN A 84 -14.26 44.95 11.89
CA GLN A 84 -14.67 44.44 10.59
C GLN A 84 -14.77 42.92 10.53
N THR A 85 -14.15 42.20 11.46
CA THR A 85 -14.29 40.73 11.58
C THR A 85 -15.50 40.43 12.44
N VAL A 86 -16.60 40.04 11.81
CA VAL A 86 -17.87 39.78 12.48
C VAL A 86 -18.16 38.29 12.59
N VAL A 87 -18.57 37.87 13.78
CA VAL A 87 -19.09 36.52 14.03
C VAL A 87 -20.60 36.59 14.19
N SER A 88 -21.34 35.91 13.31
CA SER A 88 -22.81 35.91 13.35
C SER A 88 -23.34 34.52 13.71
N PHE A 89 -24.44 34.52 14.47
CA PHE A 89 -25.22 33.31 14.81
C PHE A 89 -26.64 33.55 14.32
N GLU A 90 -27.02 32.88 13.25
CA GLU A 90 -28.28 33.07 12.53
C GLU A 90 -29.06 31.75 12.49
N GLY A 91 -30.30 31.83 12.01
CA GLY A 91 -31.17 30.67 11.81
C GLY A 91 -32.02 30.32 13.03
N ASP A 92 -32.65 29.18 12.94
CA ASP A 92 -33.66 28.74 13.89
C ASP A 92 -33.32 27.36 14.48
N ARG A 93 -34.30 26.66 15.02
CA ARG A 93 -34.20 25.33 15.56
C ARG A 93 -33.83 24.28 14.50
N ASN A 94 -34.26 24.46 13.24
CA ASN A 94 -33.97 23.47 12.19
C ASN A 94 -32.53 23.60 11.70
N VAL A 95 -32.06 24.84 11.47
CA VAL A 95 -30.71 25.09 10.99
C VAL A 95 -30.09 26.27 11.74
N ARG A 96 -29.01 26.02 12.44
CA ARG A 96 -28.18 27.05 13.08
C ARG A 96 -26.98 27.35 12.18
N LEU A 97 -26.92 28.57 11.65
CA LEU A 97 -25.81 29.03 10.81
C LEU A 97 -24.87 29.92 11.65
N ILE A 98 -23.61 29.55 11.69
CA ILE A 98 -22.53 30.26 12.38
C ILE A 98 -21.52 30.70 11.32
N ARG A 99 -21.28 31.99 11.21
CA ARG A 99 -20.43 32.55 10.15
C ARG A 99 -19.40 33.52 10.68
N THR A 100 -18.18 33.44 10.12
CA THR A 100 -17.20 34.53 10.15
C THR A 100 -17.35 35.33 8.87
N ILE A 101 -17.63 36.61 9.01
CA ILE A 101 -17.77 37.58 7.91
C ILE A 101 -16.54 38.48 7.94
N LEU A 102 -15.79 38.48 6.85
CA LEU A 102 -14.66 39.38 6.60
C LEU A 102 -15.07 40.41 5.53
N PRO A 103 -14.53 41.61 5.56
CA PRO A 103 -14.81 42.62 4.53
C PRO A 103 -14.27 42.14 3.16
N PRO A 104 -14.96 42.45 2.06
CA PRO A 104 -14.53 42.03 0.73
C PRO A 104 -13.23 42.73 0.28
N VAL A 105 -12.94 43.91 0.84
CA VAL A 105 -11.72 44.68 0.58
C VAL A 105 -11.17 45.19 1.91
N GLN A 106 -9.92 44.87 2.18
CA GLN A 106 -9.18 45.43 3.32
C GLN A 106 -8.51 46.74 2.92
N LYS A 107 -8.70 47.77 3.73
CA LYS A 107 -8.11 49.12 3.50
C LYS A 107 -6.80 49.31 4.25
N SER A 108 -6.57 48.55 5.30
CA SER A 108 -5.37 48.59 6.13
C SER A 108 -4.74 47.23 6.37
N ALA A 109 -3.49 47.19 6.81
CA ALA A 109 -2.71 45.96 6.99
C ALA A 109 -3.06 45.28 8.32
N TRP A 110 -4.07 44.44 8.33
CA TRP A 110 -4.42 43.58 9.46
C TRP A 110 -4.76 42.15 8.99
N ALA A 111 -4.69 41.21 9.89
CA ALA A 111 -5.13 39.83 9.66
C ALA A 111 -5.98 39.35 10.84
N SER A 112 -7.07 38.67 10.57
CA SER A 112 -7.92 38.08 11.60
C SER A 112 -8.10 36.59 11.35
N THR A 113 -8.00 35.81 12.42
CA THR A 113 -8.36 34.40 12.47
C THR A 113 -9.46 34.19 13.50
N VAL A 114 -10.41 33.29 13.16
CA VAL A 114 -11.50 32.96 14.09
C VAL A 114 -11.52 31.45 14.29
N SER A 115 -11.32 31.03 15.54
CA SER A 115 -11.38 29.63 15.90
C SER A 115 -12.62 29.31 16.69
N TYR A 116 -13.29 28.22 16.35
CA TYR A 116 -14.54 27.77 16.95
C TYR A 116 -14.33 26.48 17.73
N THR A 117 -14.85 26.43 18.95
CA THR A 117 -15.07 25.20 19.71
C THR A 117 -16.57 25.10 20.02
N LEU A 118 -17.22 24.12 19.41
CA LEU A 118 -18.66 23.93 19.50
C LEU A 118 -18.99 22.62 20.20
N ARG A 119 -19.92 22.68 21.16
CA ARG A 119 -20.62 21.52 21.68
C ARG A 119 -22.03 21.53 21.10
N VAL A 120 -22.40 20.46 20.39
CA VAL A 120 -23.68 20.33 19.70
C VAL A 120 -24.38 19.04 20.11
N PRO A 121 -25.70 18.91 19.94
CA PRO A 121 -26.36 17.61 20.10
C PRO A 121 -25.71 16.58 19.17
N ARG A 122 -25.41 15.38 19.68
CA ARG A 122 -24.74 14.35 18.85
C ARG A 122 -25.56 13.89 17.66
N THR A 123 -26.88 14.08 17.70
CA THR A 123 -27.79 13.74 16.57
C THR A 123 -27.82 14.79 15.50
N ALA A 124 -27.28 16.00 15.75
CA ALA A 124 -27.30 17.09 14.78
C ALA A 124 -26.47 16.76 13.53
N HIS A 125 -26.99 17.15 12.37
CA HIS A 125 -26.21 17.17 11.13
C HIS A 125 -25.22 18.33 11.15
N VAL A 126 -23.99 18.09 10.73
CA VAL A 126 -22.92 19.07 10.78
C VAL A 126 -22.42 19.39 9.38
N LYS A 127 -22.37 20.67 9.01
CA LYS A 127 -21.76 21.14 7.78
C LYS A 127 -20.70 22.19 8.07
N VAL A 128 -19.46 21.97 7.63
CA VAL A 128 -18.34 22.90 7.78
C VAL A 128 -17.84 23.31 6.40
N ALA A 129 -17.83 24.61 6.14
CA ALA A 129 -17.18 25.22 5.00
C ALA A 129 -16.05 26.12 5.52
N ALA A 130 -14.80 25.70 5.34
CA ALA A 130 -13.62 26.45 5.73
C ALA A 130 -12.68 26.62 4.52
N LYS A 131 -11.99 27.78 4.42
CA LYS A 131 -11.03 27.97 3.34
C LYS A 131 -9.63 27.56 3.78
N TYR A 132 -9.16 28.13 4.88
CA TYR A 132 -7.85 27.82 5.46
C TYR A 132 -8.00 27.52 6.94
N ALA A 133 -7.86 26.27 7.31
CA ALA A 133 -7.86 25.82 8.70
C ALA A 133 -6.59 25.00 8.96
N ASN A 134 -5.92 25.23 10.09
CA ASN A 134 -4.87 24.30 10.49
C ASN A 134 -5.50 22.94 10.83
N ARG A 135 -6.66 22.97 11.51
CA ARG A 135 -7.38 21.78 11.94
C ARG A 135 -8.90 21.97 11.93
N ILE A 136 -9.60 20.99 11.36
CA ILE A 136 -11.04 20.79 11.52
C ILE A 136 -11.22 19.45 12.24
N ARG A 137 -11.74 19.47 13.47
CA ARG A 137 -12.01 18.26 14.26
C ARG A 137 -13.49 18.15 14.53
N ILE A 138 -14.08 17.01 14.15
CA ILE A 138 -15.49 16.68 14.41
C ILE A 138 -15.51 15.35 15.15
N ALA A 139 -16.09 15.33 16.34
CA ALA A 139 -16.07 14.15 17.19
C ALA A 139 -17.45 13.79 17.76
N ASN A 140 -17.72 12.49 17.92
CA ASN A 140 -18.91 11.92 18.56
C ASN A 140 -20.24 12.40 17.95
N ILE A 141 -20.34 12.43 16.63
CA ILE A 141 -21.55 12.84 15.90
C ILE A 141 -22.25 11.58 15.32
N MET A 142 -23.55 11.46 15.57
CA MET A 142 -24.42 10.42 15.00
C MET A 142 -25.12 10.91 13.72
N GLY A 143 -25.31 12.21 13.59
CA GLY A 143 -25.85 12.85 12.38
C GLY A 143 -24.87 12.85 11.21
N ASN A 144 -25.33 13.26 10.03
CA ASN A 144 -24.48 13.34 8.84
C ASN A 144 -23.47 14.49 8.97
N VAL A 145 -22.30 14.28 8.36
CA VAL A 145 -21.20 15.26 8.38
C VAL A 145 -20.80 15.63 6.96
N THR A 146 -20.72 16.92 6.68
CA THR A 146 -20.20 17.45 5.41
C THR A 146 -19.08 18.45 5.71
N VAL A 147 -17.91 18.26 5.12
CA VAL A 147 -16.75 19.15 5.27
C VAL A 147 -16.24 19.56 3.90
N HIS A 148 -16.17 20.86 3.65
CA HIS A 148 -15.50 21.43 2.48
C HIS A 148 -14.39 22.37 2.95
N THR A 149 -13.16 22.11 2.52
CA THR A 149 -12.03 22.99 2.83
C THR A 149 -11.03 23.06 1.67
N PHE A 150 -10.31 24.16 1.57
CA PHE A 150 -9.21 24.25 0.62
C PHE A 150 -7.93 23.61 1.19
N ALA A 151 -7.63 23.85 2.47
CA ALA A 151 -6.43 23.30 3.09
C ALA A 151 -6.61 23.10 4.60
N GLY A 152 -5.95 22.06 5.12
CA GLY A 152 -5.88 21.77 6.55
C GLY A 152 -5.92 20.29 6.88
N ILE A 153 -5.87 20.00 8.19
CA ILE A 153 -6.02 18.65 8.72
C ILE A 153 -7.47 18.45 9.14
N ILE A 154 -8.14 17.47 8.52
CA ILE A 154 -9.52 17.09 8.86
C ILE A 154 -9.46 15.83 9.72
N ILE A 155 -10.07 15.87 10.89
CA ILE A 155 -10.17 14.75 11.82
C ILE A 155 -11.64 14.46 12.10
N LEU A 156 -12.12 13.30 11.67
CA LEU A 156 -13.40 12.75 12.09
C LEU A 156 -13.15 11.64 13.11
N ASP A 157 -13.70 11.76 14.31
CA ASP A 157 -13.45 10.84 15.42
C ASP A 157 -14.78 10.35 16.01
N GLY A 158 -15.17 9.10 15.74
CA GLY A 158 -16.42 8.53 16.20
C GLY A 158 -17.66 9.15 15.54
N VAL A 159 -17.56 9.51 14.26
CA VAL A 159 -18.71 9.93 13.45
C VAL A 159 -19.39 8.68 12.90
N MET A 160 -20.70 8.57 13.08
CA MET A 160 -21.50 7.39 12.72
C MET A 160 -22.42 7.64 11.54
N GLY A 161 -22.83 8.89 11.29
CA GLY A 161 -23.65 9.27 10.14
C GLY A 161 -22.89 9.24 8.81
N ALA A 162 -23.63 9.37 7.71
CA ALA A 162 -23.03 9.51 6.40
C ALA A 162 -22.11 10.73 6.33
N SER A 163 -20.97 10.58 5.66
CA SER A 163 -19.95 11.63 5.64
C SER A 163 -19.52 11.97 4.23
N ILE A 164 -19.44 13.27 3.93
CA ILE A 164 -18.90 13.79 2.67
C ILE A 164 -17.79 14.78 3.02
N ILE A 165 -16.57 14.50 2.56
CA ILE A 165 -15.39 15.31 2.83
C ILE A 165 -14.75 15.69 1.51
N GLU A 166 -14.57 16.99 1.29
CA GLU A 166 -13.90 17.53 0.12
C GLU A 166 -12.78 18.47 0.56
N THR A 167 -11.57 18.20 0.08
CA THR A 167 -10.40 19.05 0.36
C THR A 167 -9.46 19.14 -0.84
N THR A 168 -8.78 20.28 -0.99
CA THR A 168 -7.74 20.38 -2.01
C THR A 168 -6.39 19.89 -1.48
N ASN A 169 -5.99 20.32 -0.29
CA ASN A 169 -4.68 19.99 0.29
C ASN A 169 -4.79 19.60 1.76
N GLY A 170 -3.82 18.82 2.23
CA GLY A 170 -3.68 18.55 3.66
C GLY A 170 -3.71 17.08 4.01
N LYS A 171 -4.48 16.71 5.03
CA LYS A 171 -4.64 15.33 5.50
C LYS A 171 -6.06 15.10 5.98
N VAL A 172 -6.61 13.93 5.67
CA VAL A 172 -7.88 13.45 6.25
C VAL A 172 -7.58 12.25 7.14
N LEU A 173 -8.02 12.32 8.40
CA LEU A 173 -7.98 11.22 9.35
C LEU A 173 -9.41 10.91 9.79
N TYR A 174 -9.90 9.71 9.46
CA TYR A 174 -11.21 9.23 9.86
C TYR A 174 -11.05 8.05 10.82
N VAL A 175 -11.42 8.23 12.08
CA VAL A 175 -11.33 7.21 13.13
C VAL A 175 -12.73 6.74 13.49
N TYR A 176 -13.06 5.52 13.14
CA TYR A 176 -14.27 4.85 13.58
C TYR A 176 -14.06 4.25 14.96
N ARG A 177 -14.86 4.67 15.94
CA ARG A 177 -14.86 4.10 17.29
C ARG A 177 -15.70 2.83 17.40
N GLN A 178 -16.62 2.66 16.47
CA GLN A 178 -17.49 1.48 16.28
C GLN A 178 -17.43 1.09 14.81
N LYS A 179 -17.98 -0.09 14.47
CA LYS A 179 -18.05 -0.54 13.09
C LYS A 179 -18.76 0.50 12.21
N PRO A 180 -18.24 0.79 11.02
CA PRO A 180 -18.91 1.68 10.09
C PRO A 180 -20.37 1.24 9.87
N SER A 181 -21.31 2.18 9.99
CA SER A 181 -22.75 1.94 9.82
C SER A 181 -23.37 2.73 8.66
N SER A 182 -22.63 3.70 8.11
CA SER A 182 -23.07 4.58 7.04
C SER A 182 -21.96 4.78 6.01
N ASN A 183 -22.34 5.13 4.79
CA ASN A 183 -21.40 5.42 3.72
C ASN A 183 -20.56 6.67 4.04
N ALA A 184 -19.32 6.65 3.60
CA ALA A 184 -18.45 7.82 3.65
C ALA A 184 -17.78 8.06 2.29
N GLN A 185 -17.68 9.33 1.91
CA GLN A 185 -17.02 9.76 0.69
C GLN A 185 -15.97 10.81 1.04
N VAL A 186 -14.74 10.57 0.64
CA VAL A 186 -13.62 11.51 0.79
C VAL A 186 -13.04 11.78 -0.58
N GLN A 187 -13.04 13.04 -0.98
CA GLN A 187 -12.46 13.52 -2.23
C GLN A 187 -11.36 14.55 -1.93
N ALA A 188 -10.17 14.31 -2.45
CA ALA A 188 -9.03 15.20 -2.26
C ALA A 188 -8.23 15.37 -3.56
N VAL A 189 -7.51 16.49 -3.66
CA VAL A 189 -6.54 16.70 -4.76
C VAL A 189 -5.14 16.28 -4.31
N SER A 190 -4.65 16.84 -3.21
CA SER A 190 -3.31 16.55 -2.68
C SER A 190 -3.38 16.35 -1.16
N ALA A 191 -4.03 15.26 -0.75
CA ALA A 191 -4.12 14.91 0.66
C ALA A 191 -3.95 13.40 0.86
N ASP A 192 -3.25 13.02 1.93
CA ASP A 192 -3.27 11.66 2.44
C ASP A 192 -4.61 11.40 3.15
N ILE A 193 -5.17 10.21 2.94
CA ILE A 193 -6.44 9.78 3.54
C ILE A 193 -6.16 8.55 4.41
N ASP A 194 -6.29 8.71 5.72
CA ASP A 194 -6.14 7.64 6.70
C ASP A 194 -7.51 7.31 7.30
N VAL A 195 -7.93 6.06 7.16
CA VAL A 195 -9.16 5.54 7.78
C VAL A 195 -8.78 4.45 8.76
N ILE A 196 -9.24 4.57 10.00
CA ILE A 196 -9.00 3.59 11.06
C ILE A 196 -10.33 3.01 11.48
N VAL A 197 -10.45 1.68 11.41
CA VAL A 197 -11.68 0.95 11.74
C VAL A 197 -11.41 -0.13 12.78
N PRO A 198 -12.40 -0.56 13.58
CA PRO A 198 -12.28 -1.78 14.39
C PRO A 198 -11.94 -2.99 13.51
N GLN A 199 -11.08 -3.89 14.02
CA GLN A 199 -10.54 -5.04 13.29
C GLN A 199 -11.64 -6.00 12.76
N ASP A 200 -12.76 -6.08 13.46
CA ASP A 200 -13.90 -6.95 13.15
C ASP A 200 -15.00 -6.25 12.31
N SER A 201 -14.67 -5.14 11.65
CA SER A 201 -15.61 -4.38 10.81
C SER A 201 -15.90 -5.10 9.50
N ASN A 202 -17.16 -5.00 9.02
CA ASN A 202 -17.59 -5.44 7.70
C ASN A 202 -17.96 -4.21 6.86
N PHE A 203 -17.26 -3.98 5.78
CA PHE A 203 -17.52 -2.84 4.88
C PHE A 203 -16.88 -3.05 3.51
N ASN A 204 -17.37 -2.32 2.54
CA ASN A 204 -16.73 -2.20 1.23
C ASN A 204 -15.95 -0.90 1.18
N TRP A 205 -14.85 -0.86 0.44
CA TRP A 205 -14.15 0.38 0.19
C TRP A 205 -13.59 0.45 -1.22
N ILE A 206 -13.57 1.66 -1.75
CA ILE A 206 -13.06 1.99 -3.06
C ILE A 206 -11.99 3.04 -2.84
N ALA A 207 -10.76 2.75 -3.22
CA ALA A 207 -9.67 3.72 -3.19
C ALA A 207 -9.22 4.04 -4.60
N ASP A 208 -9.12 5.32 -4.93
CA ASP A 208 -8.59 5.80 -6.19
C ASP A 208 -7.52 6.85 -5.94
N THR A 209 -6.32 6.61 -6.48
CA THR A 209 -5.22 7.57 -6.42
C THR A 209 -4.43 7.53 -7.72
N LEU A 210 -4.19 8.69 -8.33
CA LEU A 210 -3.39 8.79 -9.55
C LEU A 210 -1.89 8.63 -9.25
N ARG A 211 -1.42 9.28 -8.17
CA ARG A 211 -0.02 9.22 -7.73
C ARG A 211 0.03 9.09 -6.21
N GLY A 212 -0.01 7.88 -5.73
CA GLY A 212 0.06 7.57 -4.31
C GLY A 212 -0.09 6.08 -4.09
N ASP A 213 0.01 5.68 -2.84
CA ASP A 213 -0.07 4.29 -2.43
C ASP A 213 -1.49 3.97 -1.93
N VAL A 214 -1.88 2.70 -2.02
CA VAL A 214 -3.06 2.16 -1.34
C VAL A 214 -2.57 1.08 -0.39
N LEU A 215 -2.78 1.26 0.91
CA LEU A 215 -2.23 0.41 1.96
C LEU A 215 -3.34 -0.07 2.91
N THR A 216 -3.28 -1.32 3.33
CA THR A 216 -4.15 -1.86 4.38
C THR A 216 -3.45 -2.98 5.15
N ASN A 217 -3.79 -3.13 6.43
CA ASN A 217 -3.45 -4.28 7.27
C ASN A 217 -4.66 -5.17 7.56
N LEU A 218 -5.79 -4.93 6.89
CA LEU A 218 -7.01 -5.73 7.03
C LEU A 218 -7.05 -6.86 6.01
N PRO A 219 -7.53 -8.06 6.38
CA PRO A 219 -7.82 -9.10 5.42
C PRO A 219 -8.95 -8.63 4.49
N ALA A 220 -8.69 -8.61 3.19
CA ALA A 220 -9.64 -8.11 2.22
C ALA A 220 -9.70 -8.97 0.96
N ARG A 221 -10.89 -9.07 0.35
CA ARG A 221 -11.02 -9.49 -1.05
C ARG A 221 -10.87 -8.24 -1.90
N ALA A 222 -9.89 -8.24 -2.78
CA ALA A 222 -9.54 -7.08 -3.57
C ALA A 222 -9.72 -7.32 -5.06
N GLU A 223 -10.24 -6.30 -5.74
CA GLU A 223 -10.35 -6.22 -7.20
C GLU A 223 -9.78 -4.88 -7.66
N PHE A 224 -9.16 -4.88 -8.83
CA PHE A 224 -8.70 -3.66 -9.47
C PHE A 224 -9.50 -3.40 -10.75
N LEU A 225 -10.03 -2.19 -10.88
CA LEU A 225 -10.75 -1.73 -12.06
C LEU A 225 -10.05 -0.46 -12.57
N GLY A 226 -9.12 -0.63 -13.50
CA GLY A 226 -8.27 0.47 -13.96
C GLY A 226 -7.35 0.98 -12.83
N ASN A 227 -7.49 2.27 -12.47
CA ASN A 227 -6.73 2.88 -11.38
C ASN A 227 -7.40 2.76 -10.01
N ALA A 228 -8.62 2.24 -9.93
CA ALA A 228 -9.37 2.12 -8.69
C ALA A 228 -9.18 0.75 -8.05
N PHE A 229 -8.88 0.76 -6.76
CA PHE A 229 -8.85 -0.42 -5.90
C PHE A 229 -10.20 -0.59 -5.22
N ARG A 230 -10.83 -1.75 -5.38
CA ARG A 230 -12.03 -2.15 -4.64
C ARG A 230 -11.72 -3.29 -3.71
N ALA A 231 -12.19 -3.20 -2.49
CA ALA A 231 -12.03 -4.27 -1.53
C ALA A 231 -13.27 -4.46 -0.64
N THR A 232 -13.52 -5.70 -0.26
CA THR A 232 -14.49 -6.09 0.76
C THR A 232 -13.74 -6.65 1.95
N VAL A 233 -13.95 -6.08 3.12
CA VAL A 233 -13.33 -6.51 4.37
C VAL A 233 -14.25 -7.46 5.12
N ASN A 234 -13.71 -8.58 5.56
CA ASN A 234 -14.33 -9.68 6.32
C ASN A 234 -15.49 -10.37 5.58
N ALA A 235 -16.66 -9.76 5.42
CA ALA A 235 -17.82 -10.38 4.80
C ALA A 235 -18.49 -9.43 3.81
N PRO A 236 -19.17 -9.96 2.76
CA PRO A 236 -19.96 -9.13 1.85
C PRO A 236 -21.06 -8.37 2.59
N GLY A 237 -21.28 -7.13 2.20
CA GLY A 237 -22.30 -6.26 2.78
C GLY A 237 -21.70 -5.15 3.65
N GLY A 238 -22.57 -4.34 4.25
CA GLY A 238 -22.17 -3.17 5.02
C GLY A 238 -22.01 -1.91 4.15
N PRO A 239 -21.61 -0.80 4.79
CA PRO A 239 -21.47 0.49 4.10
C PRO A 239 -20.26 0.50 3.16
N THR A 240 -20.26 1.47 2.25
CA THR A 240 -19.16 1.71 1.32
C THR A 240 -18.41 2.97 1.70
N LEU A 241 -17.08 2.86 1.79
CA LEU A 241 -16.17 3.98 1.97
C LEU A 241 -15.52 4.29 0.61
N THR A 242 -15.80 5.45 0.04
CA THR A 242 -15.21 5.91 -1.22
C THR A 242 -14.11 6.94 -0.93
N LEU A 243 -12.86 6.60 -1.21
CA LEU A 243 -11.67 7.35 -0.83
C LEU A 243 -10.88 7.72 -2.10
N GLN A 244 -10.92 8.98 -2.50
CA GLN A 244 -10.32 9.46 -3.75
C GLN A 244 -9.33 10.58 -3.49
N THR A 245 -8.14 10.46 -4.06
CA THR A 245 -7.12 11.53 -4.04
C THR A 245 -6.29 11.47 -5.32
N LEU A 246 -5.85 12.62 -5.85
CA LEU A 246 -4.97 12.61 -7.03
C LEU A 246 -3.50 12.38 -6.63
N LEU A 247 -3.03 13.03 -5.57
CA LEU A 247 -1.60 13.08 -5.20
C LEU A 247 -1.37 12.67 -3.74
N GLY A 248 -2.07 11.68 -3.23
CA GLY A 248 -1.95 11.27 -1.82
C GLY A 248 -2.00 9.76 -1.65
N THR A 249 -1.64 9.30 -0.47
CA THR A 249 -1.74 7.90 -0.06
C THR A 249 -3.07 7.65 0.63
N VAL A 250 -3.71 6.53 0.29
CA VAL A 250 -4.92 6.05 0.97
C VAL A 250 -4.54 4.87 1.87
N ARG A 251 -4.81 4.98 3.18
CA ARG A 251 -4.58 3.92 4.16
C ARG A 251 -5.90 3.55 4.84
N VAL A 252 -6.27 2.28 4.81
CA VAL A 252 -7.41 1.74 5.55
C VAL A 252 -6.89 0.69 6.52
N LEU A 253 -6.91 0.99 7.80
CA LEU A 253 -6.18 0.25 8.83
C LEU A 253 -7.13 -0.24 9.94
N GLY A 254 -6.93 -1.47 10.38
CA GLY A 254 -7.58 -2.02 11.57
C GLY A 254 -6.96 -1.48 12.85
N SER A 255 -7.79 -1.10 13.82
CA SER A 255 -7.33 -0.67 15.14
C SER A 255 -6.89 -1.87 15.98
N GLY A 256 -5.70 -1.83 16.58
CA GLY A 256 -5.28 -2.76 17.63
C GLY A 256 -4.01 -3.58 17.38
N LEU A 257 -3.39 -3.56 16.20
CA LEU A 257 -2.24 -4.43 15.89
C LEU A 257 -0.90 -3.73 15.66
N ASP A 258 -0.85 -2.40 15.48
CA ASP A 258 0.41 -1.72 15.18
C ASP A 258 0.67 -0.50 16.07
N PRO A 259 1.73 -0.54 16.89
CA PRO A 259 2.19 0.62 17.67
C PRO A 259 2.53 1.85 16.80
N GLN A 260 2.97 1.67 15.55
CA GLN A 260 3.28 2.76 14.63
C GLN A 260 2.02 3.48 14.15
N VAL A 261 0.93 2.74 13.89
CA VAL A 261 -0.38 3.32 13.56
C VAL A 261 -0.91 4.13 14.74
N ALA A 262 -0.82 3.59 15.95
CA ALA A 262 -1.21 4.31 17.16
C ALA A 262 -0.36 5.57 17.39
N GLN A 263 0.91 5.56 17.02
CA GLN A 263 1.82 6.69 17.15
C GLN A 263 1.54 7.77 16.10
N SER A 264 1.25 7.39 14.84
CA SER A 264 0.87 8.34 13.78
C SER A 264 -0.44 9.05 14.10
N VAL A 265 -1.43 8.34 14.64
CA VAL A 265 -2.70 8.92 15.12
C VAL A 265 -2.45 9.87 16.29
N ARG A 266 -1.62 9.50 17.26
CA ARG A 266 -1.28 10.36 18.41
C ARG A 266 -0.55 11.62 17.98
N THR A 267 0.33 11.55 16.99
CA THR A 267 1.07 12.70 16.46
C THR A 267 0.16 13.70 15.77
N VAL A 268 -0.79 13.23 14.95
CA VAL A 268 -1.78 14.08 14.27
C VAL A 268 -2.75 14.72 15.27
N VAL A 269 -3.20 13.98 16.28
CA VAL A 269 -4.12 14.48 17.32
C VAL A 269 -3.43 15.51 18.25
N ARG A 270 -2.12 15.41 18.47
CA ARG A 270 -1.34 16.33 19.31
C ARG A 270 -0.96 17.65 18.64
N GLY A 271 -1.24 17.82 17.35
CA GLY A 271 -1.17 19.13 16.69
C GLY A 271 0.24 19.62 16.36
N ASN A 272 1.20 18.73 16.11
CA ASN A 272 2.43 19.14 15.43
C ASN A 272 2.09 19.48 13.97
N PRO A 273 2.30 20.71 13.51
CA PRO A 273 2.10 21.06 12.12
C PRO A 273 3.04 20.20 11.25
N PRO A 274 2.59 19.70 10.09
CA PRO A 274 3.49 19.10 9.13
C PRO A 274 4.54 20.14 8.73
N GLY A 275 5.82 19.78 8.78
CA GLY A 275 6.90 20.63 8.30
C GLY A 275 6.59 21.15 6.89
N ASP A 276 7.09 22.32 6.62
CA ASP A 276 6.91 23.13 5.42
C ASP A 276 6.70 22.33 4.12
N LEU A 277 5.49 22.36 3.59
CA LEU A 277 5.10 21.67 2.36
C LEU A 277 5.67 22.33 1.08
N SER A 278 6.36 23.49 1.22
CA SER A 278 6.89 24.28 0.09
C SER A 278 8.13 23.65 -0.58
N GLN A 279 8.77 22.65 0.02
CA GLN A 279 9.99 22.01 -0.50
C GLN A 279 9.84 20.53 -0.88
N ARG A 280 8.64 20.01 -1.06
CA ARG A 280 8.51 18.73 -1.77
C ARG A 280 8.75 18.98 -3.26
N SER A 281 10.05 19.00 -3.63
CA SER A 281 10.48 18.90 -5.02
C SER A 281 9.67 17.81 -5.73
N LEU A 282 9.31 18.06 -6.97
CA LEU A 282 8.80 17.14 -7.99
C LEU A 282 9.82 16.03 -8.30
N LEU A 283 10.34 15.36 -7.28
CA LEU A 283 11.05 14.10 -7.45
C LEU A 283 10.03 13.09 -7.94
N MET A 284 10.32 12.48 -9.08
CA MET A 284 9.57 11.35 -9.61
C MET A 284 9.26 10.39 -8.46
N ARG A 285 8.00 10.34 -8.04
CA ARG A 285 7.62 9.39 -6.99
C ARG A 285 7.76 7.97 -7.52
N PRO A 286 8.19 7.04 -6.66
CA PRO A 286 8.24 5.63 -7.02
C PRO A 286 6.85 5.12 -7.44
N ALA A 287 6.84 4.01 -8.15
CA ALA A 287 5.67 3.25 -8.54
C ALA A 287 4.61 3.17 -7.43
N LYS A 288 3.35 3.15 -7.82
CA LYS A 288 2.20 2.91 -6.91
C LYS A 288 2.49 1.66 -6.06
N ARG A 289 2.33 1.76 -4.74
CA ARG A 289 2.50 0.61 -3.84
C ARG A 289 1.15 0.04 -3.44
N ILE A 290 0.98 -1.26 -3.67
CA ILE A 290 -0.15 -2.05 -3.19
C ILE A 290 0.38 -3.03 -2.17
N GLN A 291 -0.15 -2.98 -0.96
CA GLN A 291 0.23 -3.90 0.12
C GLN A 291 -1.02 -4.51 0.75
N LEU A 292 -1.13 -5.83 0.65
CA LEU A 292 -2.22 -6.62 1.20
C LEU A 292 -1.66 -7.79 2.01
N PRO A 293 -2.00 -7.95 3.28
CA PRO A 293 -1.58 -9.14 4.03
C PRO A 293 -2.26 -10.41 3.54
N ILE A 294 -3.54 -10.34 3.15
CA ILE A 294 -4.32 -11.48 2.68
C ILE A 294 -5.34 -11.00 1.63
N SER A 295 -5.36 -11.69 0.47
CA SER A 295 -6.50 -11.65 -0.46
C SER A 295 -7.41 -12.84 -0.17
N GLY A 296 -8.65 -12.59 0.25
CA GLY A 296 -9.61 -13.63 0.64
C GLY A 296 -10.18 -14.48 -0.52
N GLY A 297 -9.72 -14.23 -1.75
CA GLY A 297 -10.11 -14.95 -2.98
C GLY A 297 -9.04 -14.79 -4.04
N ALA A 298 -9.43 -14.74 -5.30
CA ALA A 298 -8.53 -14.45 -6.39
C ALA A 298 -7.97 -13.02 -6.29
N PHE A 299 -6.76 -12.82 -6.78
CA PHE A 299 -6.12 -11.51 -6.85
C PHE A 299 -5.78 -11.19 -8.30
N ASP A 300 -6.49 -10.24 -8.91
CA ASP A 300 -6.24 -9.76 -10.28
C ASP A 300 -5.83 -8.29 -10.25
N PHE A 301 -4.62 -8.00 -10.69
CA PHE A 301 -4.06 -6.65 -10.68
C PHE A 301 -3.32 -6.31 -11.96
N SER A 302 -3.58 -5.13 -12.51
CA SER A 302 -2.86 -4.59 -13.66
C SER A 302 -2.57 -3.10 -13.48
N ALA A 303 -1.32 -2.68 -13.75
CA ALA A 303 -0.92 -1.28 -13.70
C ALA A 303 0.31 -1.01 -14.59
N SER A 304 0.53 0.25 -14.99
CA SER A 304 1.74 0.62 -15.72
C SER A 304 2.97 0.62 -14.82
N LEU A 305 2.90 1.18 -13.61
CA LEU A 305 4.00 1.21 -12.63
C LEU A 305 3.43 0.94 -11.24
N ALA A 306 3.81 -0.18 -10.65
CA ALA A 306 3.39 -0.52 -9.28
C ALA A 306 4.36 -1.49 -8.61
N ASN A 307 4.59 -1.28 -7.30
CA ASN A 307 5.14 -2.32 -6.43
C ASN A 307 3.97 -3.02 -5.75
N VAL A 308 3.92 -4.33 -5.88
CA VAL A 308 2.83 -5.17 -5.39
C VAL A 308 3.36 -6.12 -4.33
N GLU A 309 2.79 -6.10 -3.14
CA GLU A 309 3.13 -7.00 -2.05
C GLU A 309 1.84 -7.63 -1.49
N VAL A 310 1.69 -8.94 -1.65
CA VAL A 310 0.55 -9.69 -1.13
C VAL A 310 1.06 -10.89 -0.32
N GLY A 311 0.72 -10.95 0.96
CA GLY A 311 1.19 -12.03 1.85
C GLY A 311 0.55 -13.38 1.54
N GLU A 312 -0.76 -13.43 1.33
CA GLU A 312 -1.52 -14.66 1.06
C GLU A 312 -2.62 -14.40 0.04
N VAL A 313 -2.76 -15.28 -0.96
CA VAL A 313 -3.87 -15.28 -1.93
C VAL A 313 -4.60 -16.62 -1.84
N ARG A 314 -5.86 -16.60 -1.36
CA ARG A 314 -6.66 -17.80 -1.15
C ARG A 314 -7.30 -18.39 -2.41
N GLY A 315 -6.99 -17.81 -3.57
CA GLY A 315 -7.40 -18.29 -4.89
C GLY A 315 -6.21 -18.23 -5.86
N TRP A 316 -6.50 -17.98 -7.12
CA TRP A 316 -5.46 -17.74 -8.13
C TRP A 316 -4.97 -16.28 -8.06
N ALA A 317 -3.74 -16.04 -8.53
CA ALA A 317 -3.17 -14.71 -8.66
C ALA A 317 -2.85 -14.38 -10.12
N ARG A 318 -3.25 -13.19 -10.58
CA ARG A 318 -2.79 -12.59 -11.83
C ARG A 318 -2.28 -11.18 -11.53
N VAL A 319 -1.01 -10.93 -11.83
CA VAL A 319 -0.39 -9.61 -11.60
C VAL A 319 0.36 -9.20 -12.86
N GLN A 320 -0.02 -8.06 -13.44
CA GLN A 320 0.62 -7.52 -14.64
C GLN A 320 1.02 -6.06 -14.39
N VAL A 321 2.33 -5.78 -14.40
CA VAL A 321 2.85 -4.42 -14.29
C VAL A 321 3.89 -4.18 -15.39
N ALA A 322 3.90 -2.98 -15.98
CA ALA A 322 4.94 -2.64 -16.95
C ALA A 322 6.29 -2.33 -16.27
N GLY A 323 6.29 -2.10 -14.95
CA GLY A 323 7.50 -1.93 -14.15
C GLY A 323 7.17 -1.88 -12.65
N GLY A 324 8.10 -2.36 -11.85
CA GLY A 324 7.99 -2.41 -10.40
C GLY A 324 8.18 -3.82 -9.83
N GLU A 325 8.41 -3.88 -8.54
CA GLU A 325 8.64 -5.12 -7.81
C GLU A 325 7.31 -5.83 -7.52
N ILE A 326 7.29 -7.16 -7.67
CA ILE A 326 6.14 -7.98 -7.30
C ILE A 326 6.58 -8.98 -6.24
N LYS A 327 5.94 -8.93 -5.06
CA LYS A 327 6.10 -9.88 -3.96
C LYS A 327 4.80 -10.59 -3.68
N LEU A 328 4.77 -11.91 -3.86
CA LEU A 328 3.65 -12.77 -3.48
C LEU A 328 4.12 -13.79 -2.45
N GLY A 329 3.42 -13.93 -1.34
CA GLY A 329 3.74 -14.93 -0.33
C GLY A 329 3.18 -16.31 -0.70
N ILE A 330 2.00 -16.67 -0.20
CA ILE A 330 1.35 -17.96 -0.49
C ILE A 330 0.23 -17.75 -1.50
N VAL A 331 0.19 -18.56 -2.58
CA VAL A 331 -0.92 -18.58 -3.54
C VAL A 331 -1.50 -20.00 -3.59
N TYR A 332 -2.76 -20.16 -3.21
CA TYR A 332 -3.40 -21.49 -3.14
C TYR A 332 -3.89 -22.01 -4.49
N GLY A 333 -3.95 -21.20 -5.52
CA GLY A 333 -4.28 -21.58 -6.89
C GLY A 333 -3.13 -21.28 -7.86
N ASP A 334 -3.49 -21.15 -9.14
CA ASP A 334 -2.53 -20.78 -10.18
C ASP A 334 -1.98 -19.37 -9.99
N CYS A 335 -0.74 -19.17 -10.38
CA CYS A 335 -0.05 -17.88 -10.27
C CYS A 335 0.47 -17.43 -11.63
N ASN A 336 -0.04 -16.30 -12.13
CA ASN A 336 0.41 -15.69 -13.38
C ASN A 336 0.91 -14.27 -13.10
N VAL A 337 2.22 -14.07 -13.19
CA VAL A 337 2.90 -12.82 -12.82
C VAL A 337 3.76 -12.33 -13.96
N ASN A 338 3.56 -11.07 -14.35
CA ASN A 338 4.34 -10.43 -15.40
C ASN A 338 4.80 -9.04 -14.94
N SER A 339 6.10 -8.76 -15.05
CA SER A 339 6.68 -7.43 -14.86
C SER A 339 7.53 -7.04 -16.07
N GLY A 340 7.36 -5.82 -16.59
CA GLY A 340 8.20 -5.33 -17.68
C GLY A 340 9.66 -5.03 -17.29
N GLY A 341 9.99 -4.97 -15.98
CA GLY A 341 11.37 -4.65 -15.61
C GLY A 341 11.74 -4.85 -14.14
N GLY A 342 10.78 -5.11 -13.27
CA GLY A 342 11.03 -5.30 -11.84
C GLY A 342 11.28 -6.74 -11.45
N PRO A 343 11.91 -6.97 -10.27
CA PRO A 343 12.11 -8.30 -9.74
C PRO A 343 10.80 -8.96 -9.28
N LEU A 344 10.77 -10.28 -9.37
CA LEU A 344 9.68 -11.13 -8.91
C LEU A 344 10.16 -11.94 -7.70
N ASP A 345 9.54 -11.75 -6.54
CA ASP A 345 9.75 -12.55 -5.32
C ASP A 345 8.46 -13.34 -5.04
N ILE A 346 8.47 -14.61 -5.42
CA ILE A 346 7.31 -15.48 -5.40
C ILE A 346 7.52 -16.56 -4.34
N GLY A 347 6.61 -16.62 -3.37
CA GLY A 347 6.65 -17.56 -2.28
C GLY A 347 6.20 -18.98 -2.66
N ASP A 348 5.19 -19.50 -1.96
CA ASP A 348 4.72 -20.87 -2.11
C ASP A 348 3.48 -20.92 -3.02
N ILE A 349 3.61 -21.52 -4.20
CA ILE A 349 2.55 -21.67 -5.18
C ILE A 349 2.04 -23.11 -5.15
N MET A 350 0.74 -23.29 -4.84
CA MET A 350 0.12 -24.61 -4.75
C MET A 350 -0.33 -25.13 -6.13
N GLY A 351 -0.75 -24.23 -7.04
CA GLY A 351 -1.09 -24.54 -8.43
C GLY A 351 0.08 -24.32 -9.38
N THR A 352 -0.22 -24.06 -10.64
CA THR A 352 0.76 -23.85 -11.72
C THR A 352 1.33 -22.45 -11.69
N LEU A 353 2.65 -22.32 -11.84
CA LEU A 353 3.35 -21.03 -11.93
C LEU A 353 3.54 -20.58 -13.38
N THR A 354 3.24 -19.32 -13.68
CA THR A 354 3.70 -18.60 -14.86
C THR A 354 4.28 -17.27 -14.41
N ALA A 355 5.59 -17.08 -14.52
CA ALA A 355 6.29 -15.87 -14.08
C ALA A 355 7.18 -15.34 -15.21
N SER A 356 7.08 -14.06 -15.51
CA SER A 356 7.94 -13.44 -16.51
C SER A 356 8.31 -12.00 -16.14
N THR A 357 9.56 -11.63 -16.47
CA THR A 357 10.04 -10.24 -16.37
C THR A 357 11.05 -9.96 -17.47
N ASP A 358 11.16 -8.70 -17.93
CA ASP A 358 12.12 -8.37 -19.00
C ASP A 358 13.55 -8.18 -18.45
N ALA A 359 13.72 -7.66 -17.24
CA ALA A 359 15.06 -7.35 -16.73
C ALA A 359 15.31 -7.78 -15.26
N GLY A 360 14.28 -8.02 -14.50
CA GLY A 360 14.39 -8.35 -13.07
C GLY A 360 14.80 -9.79 -12.80
N ASP A 361 15.24 -10.02 -11.58
CA ASP A 361 15.47 -11.38 -11.08
C ASP A 361 14.14 -12.07 -10.76
N VAL A 362 14.12 -13.40 -10.87
CA VAL A 362 12.97 -14.23 -10.50
C VAL A 362 13.38 -15.16 -9.38
N LEU A 363 12.84 -14.93 -8.19
CA LEU A 363 12.99 -15.83 -7.04
C LEU A 363 11.67 -16.56 -6.81
N VAL A 364 11.69 -17.89 -6.77
CA VAL A 364 10.54 -18.74 -6.47
C VAL A 364 10.90 -19.63 -5.30
N ARG A 365 10.13 -19.57 -4.21
CA ARG A 365 10.36 -20.46 -3.05
C ARG A 365 9.88 -21.86 -3.36
N SER A 366 8.64 -22.03 -3.81
CA SER A 366 8.06 -23.33 -4.12
C SER A 366 7.04 -23.25 -5.26
N ALA A 367 7.20 -24.10 -6.28
CA ALA A 367 6.22 -24.35 -7.35
C ALA A 367 5.77 -25.81 -7.29
N ARG A 368 4.68 -26.10 -6.58
CA ARG A 368 4.28 -27.49 -6.30
C ARG A 368 3.88 -28.27 -7.55
N GLU A 369 3.11 -27.65 -8.43
CA GLU A 369 2.71 -28.25 -9.71
C GLU A 369 3.68 -27.89 -10.86
N GLY A 370 4.78 -27.19 -10.54
CA GLY A 370 5.74 -26.72 -11.54
C GLY A 370 5.26 -25.49 -12.29
N GLY A 371 5.62 -25.39 -13.58
CA GLY A 371 5.21 -24.29 -14.44
C GLY A 371 6.32 -23.69 -15.28
N ARG A 372 6.31 -22.36 -15.44
CA ARG A 372 7.29 -21.62 -16.25
C ARG A 372 7.76 -20.36 -15.56
N ALA A 373 9.08 -20.09 -15.62
CA ALA A 373 9.63 -18.79 -15.23
C ALA A 373 10.63 -18.30 -16.28
N SER A 374 10.57 -17.01 -16.62
CA SER A 374 11.45 -16.42 -17.62
C SER A 374 11.87 -15.00 -17.29
N THR A 375 13.10 -14.65 -17.68
CA THR A 375 13.63 -13.27 -17.65
C THR A 375 14.53 -13.02 -18.85
N ALA A 376 14.57 -11.80 -19.37
CA ALA A 376 15.50 -11.49 -20.46
C ALA A 376 16.92 -11.17 -19.96
N GLY A 377 17.09 -10.72 -18.71
CA GLY A 377 18.41 -10.29 -18.22
C GLY A 377 18.79 -10.75 -16.80
N GLY A 378 17.83 -11.10 -15.96
CA GLY A 378 18.04 -11.42 -14.55
C GLY A 378 18.40 -12.88 -14.28
N ILE A 379 18.66 -13.19 -13.02
CA ILE A 379 18.84 -14.56 -12.54
C ILE A 379 17.49 -15.23 -12.25
N ILE A 380 17.42 -16.55 -12.40
CA ILE A 380 16.27 -17.34 -11.97
C ILE A 380 16.71 -18.28 -10.83
N ARG A 381 16.04 -18.20 -9.69
CA ARG A 381 16.29 -19.08 -8.57
C ARG A 381 15.00 -19.73 -8.09
N VAL A 382 14.93 -21.06 -8.17
CA VAL A 382 13.83 -21.88 -7.67
C VAL A 382 14.36 -22.73 -6.52
N LEU A 383 13.76 -22.58 -5.32
CA LEU A 383 14.22 -23.39 -4.18
C LEU A 383 13.63 -24.79 -4.22
N TYR A 384 12.36 -24.93 -4.60
CA TYR A 384 11.69 -26.22 -4.74
C TYR A 384 10.74 -26.23 -5.95
N THR A 385 10.74 -27.34 -6.71
CA THR A 385 9.68 -27.63 -7.68
C THR A 385 9.18 -29.05 -7.49
N GLY A 386 7.87 -29.23 -7.34
CA GLY A 386 7.21 -30.53 -7.23
C GLY A 386 6.83 -31.14 -8.58
N GLY A 387 6.44 -30.30 -9.53
CA GLY A 387 6.07 -30.67 -10.90
C GLY A 387 7.09 -30.22 -11.95
N PRO A 388 6.81 -30.49 -13.24
CA PRO A 388 7.68 -30.09 -14.35
C PRO A 388 7.82 -28.57 -14.42
N ILE A 389 9.05 -28.07 -14.59
CA ILE A 389 9.31 -26.63 -14.69
C ILE A 389 10.20 -26.27 -15.88
N THR A 390 9.84 -25.19 -16.58
CA THR A 390 10.64 -24.61 -17.67
C THR A 390 11.18 -23.25 -17.25
N LEU A 391 12.50 -23.08 -17.33
CA LEU A 391 13.22 -21.87 -16.89
C LEU A 391 14.01 -21.30 -18.04
N GLN A 392 13.84 -20.01 -18.34
CA GLN A 392 14.53 -19.33 -19.44
C GLN A 392 15.10 -17.99 -18.99
N SER A 393 16.43 -17.82 -19.14
CA SER A 393 17.10 -16.55 -18.93
C SER A 393 17.87 -16.12 -20.17
N GLY A 394 17.84 -14.84 -20.49
CA GLY A 394 18.66 -14.28 -21.58
C GLY A 394 20.10 -14.01 -21.16
N GLY A 395 20.37 -13.73 -19.90
CA GLY A 395 21.69 -13.30 -19.45
C GLY A 395 22.12 -13.69 -18.04
N GLY A 396 21.25 -14.27 -17.25
CA GLY A 396 21.55 -14.61 -15.84
C GLY A 396 21.62 -16.12 -15.58
N ASP A 397 22.11 -16.43 -14.39
CA ASP A 397 22.21 -17.81 -13.92
C ASP A 397 20.85 -18.41 -13.61
N ILE A 398 20.72 -19.73 -13.79
CA ILE A 398 19.55 -20.49 -13.40
C ILE A 398 19.94 -21.46 -12.29
N THR A 399 19.25 -21.40 -11.15
CA THR A 399 19.50 -22.30 -10.03
C THR A 399 18.21 -22.97 -9.56
N VAL A 400 18.19 -24.31 -9.52
CA VAL A 400 17.13 -25.11 -8.90
C VAL A 400 17.74 -25.91 -7.76
N ARG A 401 17.30 -25.67 -6.52
CA ARG A 401 17.92 -26.31 -5.33
C ARG A 401 17.35 -27.66 -4.99
N GLN A 402 16.07 -27.89 -5.26
CA GLN A 402 15.44 -29.20 -5.01
C GLN A 402 14.36 -29.42 -6.09
N ALA A 403 14.71 -30.21 -7.08
CA ALA A 403 13.82 -30.60 -8.17
C ALA A 403 13.22 -31.98 -7.87
N ALA A 404 11.94 -32.05 -7.53
CA ALA A 404 11.17 -33.29 -7.46
C ALA A 404 10.44 -33.58 -8.79
N GLY A 405 10.28 -32.58 -9.67
CA GLY A 405 9.79 -32.72 -11.04
C GLY A 405 10.88 -32.53 -12.09
N SER A 406 10.56 -32.78 -13.36
CA SER A 406 11.45 -32.56 -14.49
C SER A 406 11.82 -31.07 -14.64
N VAL A 407 13.06 -30.79 -15.08
CA VAL A 407 13.54 -29.42 -15.29
C VAL A 407 14.03 -29.25 -16.72
N ASN A 408 13.51 -28.22 -17.39
CA ASN A 408 14.05 -27.71 -18.64
C ASN A 408 14.58 -26.28 -18.37
N ALA A 409 15.91 -26.11 -18.45
CA ALA A 409 16.58 -24.85 -18.15
C ALA A 409 17.41 -24.36 -19.33
N GLU A 410 17.20 -23.13 -19.76
CA GLU A 410 17.93 -22.54 -20.89
C GLU A 410 18.41 -21.14 -20.52
N THR A 411 19.69 -20.87 -20.73
CA THR A 411 20.25 -19.51 -20.63
C THR A 411 21.21 -19.22 -21.79
N ARG A 412 21.28 -17.96 -22.19
CA ARG A 412 22.28 -17.58 -23.21
C ARG A 412 23.64 -17.34 -22.56
N SER A 413 23.66 -16.69 -21.39
CA SER A 413 24.91 -16.32 -20.74
C SER A 413 24.72 -16.43 -19.21
N GLY A 414 25.19 -17.49 -18.63
CA GLY A 414 25.07 -17.78 -17.20
C GLY A 414 25.22 -19.26 -16.91
N ASP A 415 25.43 -19.59 -15.66
CA ASP A 415 25.56 -20.96 -15.20
C ASP A 415 24.18 -21.58 -14.90
N ILE A 416 24.03 -22.87 -15.16
CA ILE A 416 22.84 -23.64 -14.81
C ILE A 416 23.22 -24.63 -13.70
N ASN A 417 22.58 -24.48 -12.54
CA ASN A 417 22.80 -25.32 -11.39
C ASN A 417 21.49 -26.03 -10.99
N ILE A 418 21.42 -27.33 -11.16
CA ILE A 418 20.25 -28.15 -10.82
C ILE A 418 20.64 -29.18 -9.79
N THR A 419 19.90 -29.21 -8.67
CA THR A 419 19.99 -30.31 -7.68
C THR A 419 18.66 -31.06 -7.69
N ALA A 420 18.68 -32.31 -8.04
CA ALA A 420 17.53 -33.20 -7.97
C ALA A 420 17.14 -33.47 -6.51
N ASP A 421 15.87 -33.72 -6.26
CA ASP A 421 15.45 -34.25 -4.96
C ASP A 421 16.12 -35.63 -4.74
N PRO A 422 16.85 -35.82 -3.64
CA PRO A 422 17.60 -37.08 -3.41
C PRO A 422 16.71 -38.31 -3.28
N LEU A 423 15.40 -38.14 -3.06
CA LEU A 423 14.43 -39.24 -2.98
C LEU A 423 13.92 -39.70 -4.35
N GLN A 424 14.13 -38.90 -5.40
CA GLN A 424 13.71 -39.27 -6.76
C GLN A 424 14.72 -40.20 -7.39
N ARG A 425 14.23 -41.25 -8.06
CA ARG A 425 15.07 -42.25 -8.71
C ARG A 425 15.29 -41.99 -10.19
N THR A 426 14.31 -41.38 -10.86
CA THR A 426 14.37 -41.03 -12.28
C THR A 426 13.71 -39.68 -12.49
N GLN A 427 14.31 -38.85 -13.34
CA GLN A 427 13.78 -37.55 -13.74
C GLN A 427 14.36 -37.12 -15.08
N HIS A 428 13.57 -36.44 -15.89
CA HIS A 428 14.04 -35.82 -17.13
C HIS A 428 14.65 -34.45 -16.83
N PHE A 429 15.92 -34.26 -17.21
CA PHE A 429 16.62 -33.01 -17.14
C PHE A 429 17.09 -32.58 -18.51
N GLN A 430 16.79 -31.33 -18.88
CA GLN A 430 17.33 -30.67 -20.05
C GLN A 430 17.94 -29.35 -19.62
N ALA A 431 19.22 -29.12 -19.91
CA ALA A 431 19.91 -27.88 -19.61
C ALA A 431 20.77 -27.44 -20.79
N HIS A 432 20.60 -26.18 -21.21
CA HIS A 432 21.33 -25.58 -22.31
C HIS A 432 21.86 -24.20 -21.95
N THR A 433 23.17 -23.98 -22.10
CA THR A 433 23.80 -22.66 -21.98
C THR A 433 24.75 -22.41 -23.15
N LEU A 434 24.73 -21.17 -23.71
CA LEU A 434 25.69 -20.79 -24.75
C LEU A 434 27.02 -20.29 -24.17
N GLN A 435 27.00 -19.66 -22.97
CA GLN A 435 28.18 -19.16 -22.29
C GLN A 435 28.03 -19.38 -20.79
N GLY A 436 28.53 -20.48 -20.28
CA GLY A 436 28.43 -20.83 -18.87
C GLY A 436 28.57 -22.32 -18.62
N ASN A 437 28.58 -22.70 -17.36
CA ASN A 437 28.75 -24.08 -16.92
C ASN A 437 27.39 -24.69 -16.57
N ILE A 438 27.31 -26.03 -16.67
CA ILE A 438 26.17 -26.78 -16.20
C ILE A 438 26.61 -27.68 -15.06
N SER A 439 25.95 -27.59 -13.91
CA SER A 439 26.15 -28.46 -12.76
C SER A 439 24.85 -29.19 -12.44
N LEU A 440 24.84 -30.50 -12.60
CA LEU A 440 23.74 -31.36 -12.20
C LEU A 440 24.17 -32.20 -11.00
N THR A 441 23.46 -32.09 -9.89
CA THR A 441 23.67 -32.86 -8.68
C THR A 441 22.49 -33.81 -8.46
N VAL A 442 22.71 -35.09 -8.39
CA VAL A 442 21.67 -36.12 -8.23
C VAL A 442 21.94 -37.04 -7.03
N GLY A 443 20.92 -37.71 -6.54
CA GLY A 443 21.05 -38.65 -5.43
C GLY A 443 21.81 -39.92 -5.79
N PRO A 444 22.30 -40.68 -4.80
CA PRO A 444 23.12 -41.88 -5.04
C PRO A 444 22.36 -43.01 -5.76
N HIS A 445 21.04 -43.03 -5.65
CA HIS A 445 20.17 -44.04 -6.27
C HIS A 445 19.49 -43.55 -7.56
N PHE A 446 19.87 -42.36 -8.02
CA PHE A 446 19.33 -41.80 -9.25
C PHE A 446 19.79 -42.61 -10.47
N ALA A 447 18.85 -42.93 -11.35
CA ALA A 447 19.10 -43.67 -12.60
C ALA A 447 18.70 -42.80 -13.79
N GLY A 448 19.53 -42.74 -14.82
CA GLY A 448 19.27 -41.92 -16.00
C GLY A 448 20.20 -42.21 -17.17
N ASP A 449 19.75 -41.88 -18.37
CA ASP A 449 20.51 -41.96 -19.62
C ASP A 449 21.13 -40.60 -19.94
N ILE A 450 22.44 -40.51 -19.80
CA ILE A 450 23.20 -39.25 -20.00
C ILE A 450 23.51 -39.03 -21.47
N ASP A 451 23.24 -37.80 -21.93
CA ASP A 451 23.61 -37.25 -23.21
C ASP A 451 24.15 -35.83 -22.97
N ALA A 452 25.47 -35.70 -22.79
CA ALA A 452 26.11 -34.45 -22.45
C ALA A 452 27.06 -33.98 -23.56
N THR A 453 26.91 -32.77 -24.04
CA THR A 453 27.72 -32.19 -25.10
C THR A 453 28.33 -30.86 -24.67
N VAL A 454 29.64 -30.74 -24.86
CA VAL A 454 30.35 -29.45 -24.76
C VAL A 454 30.96 -29.08 -26.11
N VAL A 455 30.77 -27.85 -26.54
CA VAL A 455 31.44 -27.28 -27.72
C VAL A 455 32.35 -26.15 -27.26
N THR A 456 33.65 -26.29 -27.36
CA THR A 456 34.62 -25.35 -26.80
C THR A 456 35.76 -25.03 -27.74
N SER A 457 36.28 -23.80 -27.68
CA SER A 457 37.50 -23.37 -28.35
C SER A 457 38.79 -23.81 -27.63
N ARG A 458 38.69 -24.46 -26.46
CA ARG A 458 39.80 -24.97 -25.65
C ARG A 458 40.11 -26.42 -26.05
N PRO A 459 41.18 -26.73 -26.82
CA PRO A 459 41.42 -28.07 -27.38
C PRO A 459 41.71 -29.18 -26.32
N ASP A 460 42.32 -28.78 -25.22
CA ASP A 460 42.72 -29.72 -24.16
C ASP A 460 41.74 -29.80 -22.99
N ALA A 461 40.55 -29.23 -23.14
CA ALA A 461 39.57 -29.18 -22.07
C ALA A 461 39.13 -30.59 -21.64
N ASN A 462 39.15 -30.83 -20.32
CA ASN A 462 38.41 -31.92 -19.68
C ASN A 462 37.06 -31.35 -19.22
N ALA A 463 36.26 -30.96 -20.20
CA ALA A 463 35.09 -30.11 -19.98
C ALA A 463 33.86 -30.90 -19.47
N ILE A 464 33.86 -32.22 -19.53
CA ILE A 464 32.79 -33.04 -18.95
C ILE A 464 33.38 -33.89 -17.82
N ARG A 465 32.88 -33.71 -16.61
CA ARG A 465 33.28 -34.43 -15.40
C ARG A 465 32.09 -35.11 -14.76
N SER A 466 32.24 -36.35 -14.34
CA SER A 466 31.19 -37.08 -13.65
C SER A 466 31.75 -37.86 -12.48
N ASP A 467 31.03 -37.89 -11.36
CA ASP A 467 31.32 -38.78 -10.23
C ASP A 467 30.81 -40.21 -10.46
N PHE A 468 30.06 -40.42 -11.55
CA PHE A 468 29.53 -41.73 -11.94
C PHE A 468 30.45 -42.40 -12.96
N THR A 469 30.58 -43.72 -12.83
CA THR A 469 31.29 -44.57 -13.78
C THR A 469 30.38 -44.99 -14.94
N GLY A 470 30.96 -45.35 -16.09
CA GLY A 470 30.21 -45.87 -17.24
C GLY A 470 29.85 -44.83 -18.31
N LEU A 471 30.37 -43.60 -18.20
CA LEU A 471 30.25 -42.63 -19.30
C LEU A 471 31.34 -42.85 -20.34
N THR A 472 30.94 -42.90 -21.62
CA THR A 472 31.84 -42.94 -22.79
C THR A 472 31.99 -41.52 -23.32
N ILE A 473 33.22 -40.98 -23.29
CA ILE A 473 33.52 -39.62 -23.78
C ILE A 473 34.20 -39.72 -25.15
N ARG A 474 33.66 -39.01 -26.12
CA ARG A 474 34.23 -38.85 -27.48
C ARG A 474 34.58 -37.39 -27.71
N LYS A 475 35.72 -37.16 -28.37
CA LYS A 475 36.15 -35.83 -28.80
C LYS A 475 36.22 -35.79 -30.30
N GLU A 476 35.67 -34.75 -30.91
CA GLU A 476 35.64 -34.52 -32.35
C GLU A 476 35.98 -33.06 -32.64
N GLN A 477 36.83 -32.83 -33.65
CA GLN A 477 37.14 -31.50 -34.10
C GLN A 477 36.06 -31.03 -35.10
N VAL A 478 35.41 -29.89 -34.80
CA VAL A 478 34.38 -29.29 -35.65
C VAL A 478 34.80 -27.86 -35.98
N GLY A 479 35.45 -27.68 -37.15
CA GLY A 479 36.05 -26.40 -37.53
C GLY A 479 37.18 -26.02 -36.57
N ASN A 480 37.09 -24.84 -35.95
CA ASN A 480 38.05 -24.32 -34.96
C ASN A 480 37.67 -24.66 -33.51
N LYS A 481 36.59 -25.40 -33.29
CA LYS A 481 36.13 -25.82 -31.97
C LYS A 481 36.20 -27.32 -31.78
N THR A 482 36.33 -27.77 -30.57
CA THR A 482 36.28 -29.20 -30.16
C THR A 482 34.89 -29.51 -29.59
N ARG A 483 34.20 -30.50 -30.15
CA ARG A 483 33.00 -31.08 -29.56
C ARG A 483 33.41 -32.23 -28.67
N ILE A 484 33.00 -32.20 -27.43
CA ILE A 484 33.19 -33.26 -26.44
C ILE A 484 31.80 -33.79 -26.13
N HIS A 485 31.57 -35.06 -26.39
CA HIS A 485 30.27 -35.71 -26.22
C HIS A 485 30.44 -36.92 -25.28
N ALA A 486 29.64 -36.93 -24.21
CA ALA A 486 29.60 -37.98 -23.20
C ALA A 486 28.23 -38.64 -23.20
N THR A 487 28.21 -39.96 -23.40
CA THR A 487 26.99 -40.76 -23.32
C THR A 487 27.19 -41.93 -22.38
N GLY A 488 26.13 -42.34 -21.70
CA GLY A 488 26.18 -43.50 -20.81
C GLY A 488 24.97 -43.61 -19.90
N LYS A 489 24.97 -44.63 -19.07
CA LYS A 489 23.88 -44.91 -18.14
C LYS A 489 24.35 -44.78 -16.70
N ILE A 490 23.63 -44.02 -15.90
CA ILE A 490 23.81 -43.97 -14.47
C ILE A 490 22.88 -44.99 -13.81
N ASN A 491 23.40 -45.87 -12.95
CA ASN A 491 22.66 -46.87 -12.18
C ASN A 491 21.66 -47.71 -13.03
N GLY A 492 22.08 -48.10 -14.24
CA GLY A 492 21.27 -48.95 -15.12
C GLY A 492 20.43 -48.19 -16.17
N GLY A 493 20.44 -46.87 -16.14
CA GLY A 493 19.67 -46.03 -17.06
C GLY A 493 18.25 -45.72 -16.57
N GLY A 494 17.60 -44.80 -17.24
CA GLY A 494 16.26 -44.28 -16.89
C GLY A 494 15.84 -43.13 -17.79
N ASP A 495 15.30 -42.08 -17.22
CA ASP A 495 14.92 -40.89 -17.97
C ASP A 495 16.12 -40.18 -18.62
N ARG A 496 15.87 -39.51 -19.75
CA ARG A 496 16.91 -38.81 -20.50
C ARG A 496 17.39 -37.58 -19.76
N ILE A 497 18.70 -37.41 -19.69
CA ILE A 497 19.40 -36.25 -19.18
C ILE A 497 20.20 -35.63 -20.34
N GLU A 498 19.74 -34.50 -20.85
CA GLU A 498 20.36 -33.78 -21.95
C GLU A 498 21.01 -32.50 -21.46
N LEU A 499 22.33 -32.41 -21.54
CA LEU A 499 23.12 -31.29 -21.07
C LEU A 499 23.97 -30.72 -22.22
N ILE A 500 23.79 -29.47 -22.59
CA ILE A 500 24.51 -28.82 -23.68
C ILE A 500 25.13 -27.52 -23.17
N ALA A 501 26.47 -27.46 -23.17
CA ALA A 501 27.19 -26.22 -22.86
C ALA A 501 28.08 -25.80 -24.03
N GLU A 502 27.96 -24.56 -24.45
CA GLU A 502 28.90 -23.94 -25.36
C GLU A 502 29.86 -23.05 -24.54
N GLU A 503 31.18 -23.14 -24.82
CA GLU A 503 32.24 -22.38 -24.13
C GLU A 503 32.21 -22.50 -22.59
N GLY A 504 31.73 -23.63 -22.03
CA GLY A 504 31.67 -23.95 -20.61
C GLY A 504 32.01 -25.38 -20.29
N ASP A 505 31.84 -25.76 -19.02
CA ASP A 505 32.09 -27.13 -18.52
C ASP A 505 30.77 -27.74 -18.02
N ILE A 506 30.67 -29.09 -18.08
CA ILE A 506 29.55 -29.85 -17.52
C ILE A 506 30.07 -30.71 -16.37
N ARG A 507 29.42 -30.59 -15.22
CA ARG A 507 29.68 -31.41 -14.04
C ARG A 507 28.43 -32.19 -13.62
N ILE A 508 28.56 -33.51 -13.48
CA ILE A 508 27.50 -34.37 -12.96
C ILE A 508 28.01 -35.00 -11.65
N SER A 509 27.41 -34.58 -10.55
CA SER A 509 27.87 -34.91 -9.20
C SER A 509 26.86 -35.77 -8.45
N ASN A 510 27.36 -36.60 -7.56
CA ASN A 510 26.55 -37.34 -6.59
C ASN A 510 26.44 -36.51 -5.30
N VAL A 511 25.23 -36.36 -4.72
CA VAL A 511 25.07 -35.86 -3.35
C VAL A 511 25.73 -36.86 -2.40
N ALA A 512 26.91 -36.53 -1.89
CA ALA A 512 27.49 -37.31 -0.79
C ALA A 512 26.50 -37.23 0.39
N THR A 513 26.08 -38.37 0.90
CA THR A 513 25.26 -38.47 2.12
C THR A 513 26.05 -37.96 3.30
N SER A 514 26.05 -36.65 3.50
CA SER A 514 26.43 -36.09 4.78
C SER A 514 25.32 -36.44 5.77
N PRO A 515 25.64 -37.04 6.91
CA PRO A 515 24.62 -37.33 7.92
C PRO A 515 23.97 -36.02 8.34
N VAL A 516 22.66 -35.92 8.16
CA VAL A 516 21.86 -34.84 8.68
C VAL A 516 21.96 -34.88 10.20
N THR A 517 22.75 -34.00 10.79
CA THR A 517 22.72 -33.75 12.22
C THR A 517 21.38 -33.09 12.51
N VAL A 518 20.42 -33.88 12.95
CA VAL A 518 19.14 -33.36 13.47
C VAL A 518 19.48 -32.54 14.72
N MET A 519 19.54 -31.25 14.59
CA MET A 519 19.52 -30.36 15.75
C MET A 519 18.12 -30.44 16.35
N SER A 520 18.02 -31.09 17.52
CA SER A 520 16.83 -31.02 18.36
C SER A 520 16.55 -29.56 18.73
N PRO A 521 15.30 -29.08 18.67
CA PRO A 521 14.97 -27.74 19.10
C PRO A 521 15.17 -27.58 20.61
N PRO A 522 15.56 -26.38 21.09
CA PRO A 522 15.68 -26.06 22.50
C PRO A 522 14.34 -26.02 23.24
#